data_6d4739977ad8c93d8dab5da5a07398d4
#
_entry.id   6d4739977ad8c93d8dab5da5a07398d4
#
_cell.length_a   1.000
_cell.length_b   1.000
_cell.length_c   1.000
_cell.angle_alpha   90.00
_cell.angle_beta   90.00
_cell.angle_gamma   90.00
#
_symmetry.space_group_name_H-M   'P 1'
#
loop_
_entity.id
_entity.type
_entity.pdbx_description
1 polymer ?
#
loop_
_entity_poly.entity_id
_entity_poly.type
_entity_poly.pdbx_seq_one_letter_code
_entity_poly.pdbx_strand_id
1 'polypeptide(L)'
;GRAESVELGMRALAPGGRLVVIGGGPEQPRLPPLIRFVAGETSIRGSFGSTMAEIETVLTLIANGKLDVSRSISQRVSLERAPEVFARPPTAGRTVIVFRP
;
A
#
# COMPACT_ATOMS: atom_id res chain seq x y z
N GLY A 1 0.29 -0.39 -7.66
CA GLY A 1 1.32 -1.07 -8.46
C GLY A 1 1.06 -0.99 -9.97
N ARG A 2 0.29 0.02 -10.42
CA ARG A 2 0.05 0.25 -11.85
C ARG A 2 1.08 1.23 -12.41
N ALA A 3 1.56 0.97 -13.64
CA ALA A 3 2.55 1.81 -14.30
C ALA A 3 2.09 3.27 -14.40
N GLU A 4 0.84 3.50 -14.80
CA GLU A 4 0.23 4.83 -14.91
C GLU A 4 0.32 5.65 -13.61
N SER A 5 0.06 5.00 -12.46
CA SER A 5 0.15 5.67 -11.15
C SER A 5 1.58 6.08 -10.81
N VAL A 6 2.56 5.25 -11.16
CA VAL A 6 3.98 5.55 -10.96
C VAL A 6 4.42 6.70 -11.88
N GLU A 7 4.02 6.66 -13.15
CA GLU A 7 4.30 7.72 -14.13
C GLU A 7 3.70 9.07 -13.71
N LEU A 8 2.45 9.06 -13.21
CA LEU A 8 1.80 10.25 -12.68
C LEU A 8 2.56 10.80 -11.46
N GLY A 9 2.94 9.90 -10.54
CA GLY A 9 3.73 10.27 -9.35
C GLY A 9 5.06 10.93 -9.74
N MET A 10 5.79 10.36 -10.71
CA MET A 10 7.03 10.94 -11.21
C MET A 10 6.85 12.33 -11.82
N ARG A 11 5.76 12.53 -12.59
CA ARG A 11 5.47 13.85 -13.18
C ARG A 11 5.11 14.91 -12.15
N ALA A 12 4.54 14.51 -11.02
CA ALA A 12 4.12 15.40 -9.93
C ALA A 12 5.25 15.80 -8.97
N LEU A 13 6.44 15.18 -9.08
CA LEU A 13 7.55 15.49 -8.21
C LEU A 13 8.08 16.92 -8.44
N ALA A 14 8.24 17.64 -7.34
CA ALA A 14 9.05 18.86 -7.31
C ALA A 14 10.55 18.52 -7.39
N PRO A 15 11.43 19.47 -7.72
CA PRO A 15 12.88 19.29 -7.62
C PRO A 15 13.28 18.77 -6.24
N GLY A 16 14.21 17.81 -6.19
CA GLY A 16 14.61 17.08 -4.98
C GLY A 16 13.59 16.08 -4.46
N GLY A 17 12.44 15.93 -5.13
CA GLY A 17 11.33 15.07 -4.69
C GLY A 17 11.65 13.59 -4.74
N ARG A 18 10.96 12.83 -3.89
CA ARG A 18 11.07 11.37 -3.81
C ARG A 18 9.72 10.71 -4.02
N LEU A 19 9.65 9.76 -4.95
CA LEU A 19 8.53 8.85 -5.13
C LEU A 19 8.82 7.52 -4.43
N VAL A 20 7.94 7.11 -3.52
CA VAL A 20 8.01 5.79 -2.89
C VAL A 20 6.92 4.91 -3.48
N VAL A 21 7.31 3.79 -4.09
CA VAL A 21 6.40 2.80 -4.69
C VAL A 21 6.24 1.64 -3.72
N ILE A 22 5.02 1.45 -3.20
CA ILE A 22 4.69 0.41 -2.22
C ILE A 22 4.03 -0.80 -2.90
N GLY A 23 3.18 -0.56 -3.90
CA GLY A 23 2.48 -1.62 -4.62
C GLY A 23 3.28 -2.15 -5.81
N GLY A 24 3.44 -3.46 -5.90
CA GLY A 24 4.06 -4.14 -7.04
C GLY A 24 3.03 -4.63 -8.05
N GLY A 25 3.43 -4.72 -9.32
CA GLY A 25 2.66 -5.30 -10.44
C GLY A 25 3.60 -5.66 -11.58
N PRO A 26 3.10 -6.40 -12.60
CA PRO A 26 3.93 -6.81 -13.74
C PRO A 26 4.21 -5.69 -14.74
N GLU A 27 3.53 -4.56 -14.60
CA GLU A 27 3.61 -3.44 -15.52
C GLU A 27 4.94 -2.69 -15.40
N GLN A 28 5.44 -2.17 -16.53
CA GLN A 28 6.67 -1.40 -16.58
C GLN A 28 6.35 0.09 -16.80
N PRO A 29 6.55 0.96 -15.81
CA PRO A 29 6.36 2.39 -15.97
C PRO A 29 7.44 2.98 -16.85
N ARG A 30 7.09 3.99 -17.66
CA ARG A 30 8.04 4.78 -18.44
C ARG A 30 8.68 5.82 -17.56
N LEU A 31 10.00 5.92 -17.64
CA LEU A 31 10.72 7.01 -17.00
C LEU A 31 10.46 8.34 -17.75
N PRO A 32 10.46 9.48 -17.05
CA PRO A 32 10.51 10.78 -17.71
C PRO A 32 11.80 10.93 -18.51
N PRO A 33 11.88 11.89 -19.45
CA PRO A 33 13.14 12.20 -20.13
C PRO A 33 14.28 12.35 -19.11
N LEU A 34 15.41 11.70 -19.35
CA LEU A 34 16.52 11.64 -18.40
C LEU A 34 16.98 13.03 -17.94
N ILE A 35 16.96 14.00 -18.85
CA ILE A 35 17.33 15.39 -18.49
C ILE A 35 16.43 15.97 -17.41
N ARG A 36 15.12 15.68 -17.41
CA ARG A 36 14.21 16.12 -16.34
C ARG A 36 14.46 15.39 -15.03
N PHE A 37 14.77 14.10 -15.11
CA PHE A 37 15.08 13.28 -13.95
C PHE A 37 16.37 13.76 -13.27
N VAL A 38 17.43 13.98 -14.06
CA VAL A 38 18.73 14.43 -13.56
C VAL A 38 18.68 15.88 -13.08
N ALA A 39 18.15 16.81 -13.89
CA ALA A 39 18.06 18.23 -13.51
C ALA A 39 17.11 18.47 -12.32
N GLY A 40 16.13 17.62 -12.14
CA GLY A 40 15.23 17.67 -11.00
C GLY A 40 15.79 17.04 -9.73
N GLU A 41 16.92 16.35 -9.78
CA GLU A 41 17.50 15.58 -8.65
C GLU A 41 16.46 14.67 -7.97
N THR A 42 15.52 14.15 -8.75
CA THR A 42 14.41 13.35 -8.24
C THR A 42 14.84 11.89 -8.02
N SER A 43 14.15 11.21 -7.12
CA SER A 43 14.43 9.81 -6.81
C SER A 43 13.17 8.95 -6.78
N ILE A 44 13.34 7.68 -7.16
CA ILE A 44 12.31 6.64 -7.04
C ILE A 44 12.85 5.54 -6.13
N ARG A 45 12.04 5.13 -5.16
CA ARG A 45 12.41 4.08 -4.20
C ARG A 45 11.27 3.07 -4.06
N GLY A 46 11.59 1.79 -4.13
CA GLY A 46 10.67 0.72 -3.73
C GLY A 46 10.62 0.60 -2.20
N SER A 47 9.47 0.22 -1.68
CA SER A 47 9.27 -0.17 -0.29
C SER A 47 8.47 -1.46 -0.26
N PHE A 48 8.96 -2.47 0.44
CA PHE A 48 8.34 -3.80 0.50
C PHE A 48 8.12 -4.24 1.94
N GLY A 49 6.87 -4.61 2.23
CA GLY A 49 6.49 -5.16 3.53
C GLY A 49 6.75 -4.21 4.69
N SER A 50 7.04 -4.81 5.84
CA SER A 50 7.38 -4.12 7.08
C SER A 50 8.27 -5.02 7.95
N THR A 51 9.02 -4.43 8.83
CA THR A 51 9.77 -5.14 9.87
C THR A 51 8.85 -5.50 11.04
N MET A 52 9.25 -6.47 11.85
CA MET A 52 8.50 -6.82 13.08
C MET A 52 8.36 -5.62 14.03
N ALA A 53 9.41 -4.81 14.18
CA ALA A 53 9.39 -3.61 15.02
C ALA A 53 8.36 -2.56 14.54
N GLU A 54 8.20 -2.41 13.22
CA GLU A 54 7.17 -1.53 12.65
C GLU A 54 5.77 -2.07 12.92
N ILE A 55 5.56 -3.39 12.79
CA ILE A 55 4.28 -4.03 13.13
C ILE A 55 3.95 -3.81 14.62
N GLU A 56 4.88 -4.05 15.52
CA GLU A 56 4.72 -3.81 16.96
C GLU A 56 4.38 -2.34 17.27
N THR A 57 5.03 -1.41 16.57
CA THR A 57 4.72 0.02 16.68
C THR A 57 3.29 0.32 16.28
N VAL A 58 2.83 -0.21 15.14
CA VAL A 58 1.45 -0.03 14.67
C VAL A 58 0.44 -0.63 15.65
N LEU A 59 0.69 -1.85 16.15
CA LEU A 59 -0.17 -2.49 17.15
C LEU A 59 -0.26 -1.68 18.45
N THR A 60 0.85 -1.10 18.89
CA THR A 60 0.90 -0.22 20.06
C THR A 60 0.08 1.05 19.84
N LEU A 61 0.15 1.66 18.64
CA LEU A 61 -0.66 2.83 18.30
C LEU A 61 -2.16 2.50 18.31
N ILE A 62 -2.55 1.33 17.81
CA ILE A 62 -3.93 0.84 17.83
C ILE A 62 -4.39 0.62 19.27
N ALA A 63 -3.60 -0.10 20.08
CA ALA A 63 -3.93 -0.40 21.47
C ALA A 63 -4.12 0.86 22.33
N ASN A 64 -3.34 1.91 22.05
CA ASN A 64 -3.43 3.20 22.74
C ASN A 64 -4.48 4.16 22.15
N GLY A 65 -5.29 3.71 21.20
CA GLY A 65 -6.32 4.53 20.55
C GLY A 65 -5.78 5.68 19.68
N LYS A 66 -4.47 5.70 19.38
CA LYS A 66 -3.82 6.71 18.54
C LYS A 66 -4.00 6.43 17.04
N LEU A 67 -4.34 5.20 16.68
CA LEU A 67 -4.61 4.77 15.31
C LEU A 67 -5.91 3.94 15.29
N ASP A 68 -6.90 4.43 14.56
CA ASP A 68 -8.15 3.71 14.31
C ASP A 68 -8.13 3.11 12.90
N VAL A 69 -8.10 1.78 12.83
CA VAL A 69 -8.16 1.01 11.57
C VAL A 69 -9.55 0.46 11.28
N SER A 70 -10.54 0.71 12.15
CA SER A 70 -11.90 0.14 12.02
C SER A 70 -12.55 0.48 10.68
N ARG A 71 -12.31 1.71 10.18
CA ARG A 71 -12.85 2.18 8.89
C ARG A 71 -12.27 1.45 7.67
N SER A 72 -11.12 0.79 7.82
CA SER A 72 -10.51 -0.03 6.78
C SER A 72 -11.10 -1.44 6.71
N ILE A 73 -11.83 -1.86 7.75
CA ILE A 73 -12.44 -3.19 7.84
C ILE A 73 -13.87 -3.09 7.31
N SER A 74 -14.10 -3.64 6.12
CA SER A 74 -15.42 -3.65 5.49
C SER A 74 -16.27 -4.85 5.93
N GLN A 75 -15.63 -5.94 6.32
CA GLN A 75 -16.34 -7.18 6.70
C GLN A 75 -15.53 -8.00 7.70
N ARG A 76 -16.25 -8.66 8.63
CA ARG A 76 -15.69 -9.71 9.50
C ARG A 76 -16.42 -11.00 9.22
N VAL A 77 -15.68 -12.09 9.04
CA VAL A 77 -16.25 -13.43 8.77
C VAL A 77 -15.59 -14.46 9.66
N SER A 78 -16.30 -15.54 9.97
CA SER A 78 -15.70 -16.68 10.66
C SER A 78 -14.79 -17.48 9.72
N LEU A 79 -13.93 -18.34 10.29
CA LEU A 79 -13.03 -19.18 9.51
C LEU A 79 -13.77 -20.11 8.55
N GLU A 80 -14.93 -20.63 8.97
CA GLU A 80 -15.76 -21.55 8.15
C GLU A 80 -16.24 -20.88 6.86
N ARG A 81 -16.44 -19.55 6.90
CA ARG A 81 -16.89 -18.76 5.75
C ARG A 81 -15.75 -18.19 4.91
N ALA A 82 -14.50 -18.43 5.27
CA ALA A 82 -13.35 -17.95 4.52
C ALA A 82 -13.36 -18.39 3.03
N PRO A 83 -13.70 -19.67 2.66
CA PRO A 83 -13.79 -20.09 1.27
C PRO A 83 -14.76 -19.24 0.43
N GLU A 84 -15.89 -18.82 1.00
CA GLU A 84 -16.86 -17.95 0.30
C GLU A 84 -16.27 -16.58 -0.05
N VAL A 85 -15.40 -16.04 0.83
CA VAL A 85 -14.74 -14.75 0.60
C VAL A 85 -13.72 -14.85 -0.53
N PHE A 86 -12.92 -15.91 -0.55
CA PHE A 86 -11.92 -16.12 -1.60
C PHE A 86 -12.54 -16.44 -2.97
N ALA A 87 -13.76 -16.97 -3.00
CA ALA A 87 -14.50 -17.23 -4.25
C ALA A 87 -15.12 -15.97 -4.88
N ARG A 88 -15.15 -14.84 -4.17
CA ARG A 88 -15.72 -13.58 -4.65
C ARG A 88 -14.64 -12.63 -5.16
N PRO A 89 -14.96 -11.74 -6.11
CA PRO A 89 -14.03 -10.68 -6.50
C PRO A 89 -13.74 -9.76 -5.30
N PRO A 90 -12.52 -9.17 -5.24
CA PRO A 90 -12.15 -8.25 -4.17
C PRO A 90 -13.14 -7.08 -4.08
N THR A 91 -13.58 -6.77 -2.87
CA THR A 91 -14.39 -5.58 -2.56
C THR A 91 -13.51 -4.47 -1.96
N ALA A 92 -14.02 -3.25 -1.93
CA ALA A 92 -13.33 -2.16 -1.25
C ALA A 92 -13.19 -2.45 0.26
N GLY A 93 -12.08 -2.04 0.84
CA GLY A 93 -11.75 -2.30 2.25
C GLY A 93 -11.10 -3.66 2.50
N ARG A 94 -11.11 -4.09 3.76
CA ARG A 94 -10.49 -5.34 4.20
C ARG A 94 -11.54 -6.28 4.79
N THR A 95 -11.55 -7.52 4.33
CA THR A 95 -12.25 -8.61 5.02
C THR A 95 -11.31 -9.24 6.03
N VAL A 96 -11.74 -9.31 7.27
CA VAL A 96 -10.98 -9.92 8.37
C VAL A 96 -11.63 -11.25 8.75
N ILE A 97 -10.82 -12.32 8.77
CA ILE A 97 -11.23 -13.62 9.24
C ILE A 97 -11.02 -13.66 10.76
N VAL A 98 -12.09 -13.93 11.50
CA VAL A 98 -12.07 -13.99 12.96
C VAL A 98 -12.09 -15.45 13.40
N PHE A 99 -11.11 -15.87 14.19
CA PHE A 99 -10.97 -17.26 14.65
C PHE A 99 -11.78 -17.59 15.90
N ARG A 100 -12.29 -16.55 16.58
CA ARG A 100 -13.20 -16.70 17.72
C ARG A 100 -14.31 -15.67 17.60
N PRO A 101 -15.55 -16.03 17.87
CA PRO A 101 -16.65 -15.10 17.89
C PRO A 101 -16.53 -14.08 19.04
#